data_bccccee9a9aeaf7b726f555fdde202e8
#
_entry.id   bccccee9a9aeaf7b726f555fdde202e8
#
_cell.length_a   1.000
_cell.length_b   1.000
_cell.length_c   1.000
_cell.angle_alpha   90.00
_cell.angle_beta   90.00
_cell.angle_gamma   90.00
#
_symmetry.space_group_name_H-M   'P 1'
#
loop_
_entity.id
_entity.type
_entity.pdbx_description
1 polymer ?
#
loop_
_entity_poly.entity_id
_entity_poly.type
_entity_poly.pdbx_seq_one_letter_code
_entity_poly.pdbx_strand_id
1 'polypeptide(L)'
;MKLPSYVLECLNALEAAGYPAYVVGGCVRDACLGLQPHDYDICTAAVPQQTEAVFAGKKLVLAGEKHGTVGVVTAGGVVEITTFRTEGAYRDNRHPDWVKFVDSVESDLARRDYTVNAMAYSPTRGFADPFGGRVDLESKMLRAVGDPVTRFQEDSLRILRGVRFAVKYGLSVDPATEDAMESQAQLMDNLAEERVFDELCKLLPLVSAEDLCRFAPILGAVIPELQPMIGFDQHSPHHAYDLFTHTAHVTAGVSADLTLRWAALLHDTGKVATFTRDATGRGHFYGHAQKSAEIADGVFRRLKAPTALREQAVLLIGQHMALLTPDKKLLRRRISRLGWDTLDKLLLLQEADMGGKGTGEAEELDVFPKIRAALAEIRAESACLTVKDLAVNGNDLLALGYQGKAIGETLNALLEGVLDETLPNERQALLDRAKQRVANDGISSE
;
A
#
# COMPACT_ATOMS: atom_id res chain seq x y z
N MET A 1 6.38 -31.18 -9.98
CA MET A 1 6.74 -29.99 -9.19
C MET A 1 8.02 -30.27 -8.39
N LYS A 2 9.02 -29.37 -8.42
CA LYS A 2 10.21 -29.49 -7.54
C LYS A 2 9.87 -28.85 -6.19
N LEU A 3 10.14 -29.59 -5.09
CA LEU A 3 9.95 -29.08 -3.74
C LEU A 3 11.31 -28.97 -3.03
N PRO A 4 11.51 -27.96 -2.18
CA PRO A 4 12.69 -27.84 -1.32
C PRO A 4 12.82 -29.05 -0.37
N SER A 5 14.06 -29.40 0.04
CA SER A 5 14.31 -30.54 0.93
C SER A 5 13.56 -30.46 2.26
N TYR A 6 13.51 -29.26 2.84
CA TYR A 6 12.81 -29.06 4.13
C TYR A 6 11.28 -29.29 4.04
N VAL A 7 10.67 -29.01 2.87
CA VAL A 7 9.24 -29.30 2.61
C VAL A 7 9.04 -30.79 2.41
N LEU A 8 9.95 -31.43 1.61
CA LEU A 8 9.91 -32.88 1.41
C LEU A 8 10.08 -33.66 2.72
N GLU A 9 10.95 -33.19 3.61
CA GLU A 9 11.11 -33.79 4.96
C GLU A 9 9.79 -33.74 5.74
N CYS A 10 9.07 -32.62 5.69
CA CYS A 10 7.77 -32.50 6.38
C CYS A 10 6.72 -33.44 5.77
N LEU A 11 6.60 -33.47 4.43
CA LEU A 11 5.67 -34.37 3.76
C LEU A 11 5.99 -35.85 4.07
N ASN A 12 7.26 -36.24 3.95
CA ASN A 12 7.69 -37.62 4.20
C ASN A 12 7.45 -38.04 5.67
N ALA A 13 7.67 -37.15 6.62
CA ALA A 13 7.41 -37.43 8.03
C ALA A 13 5.92 -37.72 8.30
N LEU A 14 5.03 -36.94 7.74
CA LEU A 14 3.58 -37.14 7.84
C LEU A 14 3.14 -38.45 7.16
N GLU A 15 3.59 -38.69 5.91
CA GLU A 15 3.26 -39.88 5.16
C GLU A 15 3.80 -41.15 5.86
N ALA A 16 5.03 -41.13 6.42
CA ALA A 16 5.60 -42.23 7.18
C ALA A 16 4.82 -42.53 8.46
N ALA A 17 4.15 -41.52 9.03
CA ALA A 17 3.26 -41.68 10.19
C ALA A 17 1.83 -42.12 9.78
N GLY A 18 1.58 -42.33 8.48
CA GLY A 18 0.29 -42.79 7.94
C GLY A 18 -0.70 -41.66 7.60
N TYR A 19 -0.28 -40.39 7.63
CA TYR A 19 -1.16 -39.28 7.35
C TYR A 19 -0.94 -38.73 5.93
N PRO A 20 -1.93 -38.79 5.03
CA PRO A 20 -1.87 -38.12 3.74
C PRO A 20 -1.50 -36.66 3.89
N ALA A 21 -0.51 -36.20 3.09
CA ALA A 21 -0.03 -34.82 3.13
C ALA A 21 0.28 -34.28 1.73
N TYR A 22 -0.05 -33.00 1.54
CA TYR A 22 0.11 -32.29 0.27
C TYR A 22 0.61 -30.86 0.54
N VAL A 23 1.47 -30.33 -0.33
CA VAL A 23 1.58 -28.86 -0.45
C VAL A 23 0.33 -28.31 -1.12
N VAL A 24 -0.09 -27.10 -0.77
CA VAL A 24 -1.43 -26.61 -1.14
C VAL A 24 -1.48 -25.10 -1.41
N GLY A 25 -2.38 -24.69 -2.27
CA GLY A 25 -2.70 -23.27 -2.46
C GLY A 25 -1.67 -22.49 -3.28
N GLY A 26 -1.20 -21.37 -2.74
CA GLY A 26 -0.33 -20.43 -3.43
C GLY A 26 0.94 -21.03 -4.01
N CYS A 27 1.62 -21.91 -3.29
CA CYS A 27 2.84 -22.55 -3.77
C CYS A 27 2.60 -23.50 -4.95
N VAL A 28 1.44 -24.16 -5.00
CA VAL A 28 1.07 -25.03 -6.12
C VAL A 28 0.76 -24.20 -7.36
N ARG A 29 -0.04 -23.15 -7.20
CA ARG A 29 -0.34 -22.18 -8.27
C ARG A 29 0.94 -21.56 -8.83
N ASP A 30 1.81 -21.02 -7.97
CA ASP A 30 3.02 -20.34 -8.43
C ASP A 30 3.96 -21.31 -9.16
N ALA A 31 4.08 -22.56 -8.68
CA ALA A 31 4.83 -23.59 -9.38
C ALA A 31 4.23 -23.97 -10.73
N CYS A 32 2.89 -24.03 -10.86
CA CYS A 32 2.22 -24.25 -12.16
C CYS A 32 2.46 -23.09 -13.14
N LEU A 33 2.63 -21.87 -12.64
CA LEU A 33 2.99 -20.69 -13.43
C LEU A 33 4.50 -20.60 -13.73
N GLY A 34 5.31 -21.55 -13.26
CA GLY A 34 6.78 -21.51 -13.40
C GLY A 34 7.45 -20.46 -12.49
N LEU A 35 6.72 -19.90 -11.52
CA LEU A 35 7.25 -18.97 -10.55
C LEU A 35 7.87 -19.73 -9.37
N GLN A 36 8.82 -19.08 -8.68
CA GLN A 36 9.39 -19.61 -7.44
C GLN A 36 8.47 -19.26 -6.26
N PRO A 37 7.86 -20.24 -5.57
CA PRO A 37 7.06 -19.97 -4.39
C PRO A 37 7.92 -19.38 -3.26
N HIS A 38 7.36 -18.41 -2.52
CA HIS A 38 8.00 -17.84 -1.33
C HIS A 38 7.75 -18.70 -0.10
N ASP A 39 6.52 -19.17 0.10
CA ASP A 39 6.07 -19.93 1.23
C ASP A 39 5.48 -21.25 0.77
N TYR A 40 5.56 -22.27 1.63
CA TYR A 40 4.99 -23.57 1.37
C TYR A 40 4.07 -23.98 2.52
N ASP A 41 2.77 -24.03 2.22
CA ASP A 41 1.75 -24.55 3.12
C ASP A 41 1.53 -26.03 2.85
N ILE A 42 1.38 -26.82 3.90
CA ILE A 42 1.03 -28.23 3.84
C ILE A 42 -0.37 -28.42 4.41
N CYS A 43 -1.18 -29.22 3.76
CA CYS A 43 -2.43 -29.74 4.33
C CYS A 43 -2.33 -31.24 4.52
N THR A 44 -2.95 -31.79 5.58
CA THR A 44 -2.80 -33.20 5.99
C THR A 44 -4.05 -33.72 6.70
N ALA A 45 -4.22 -35.06 6.72
CA ALA A 45 -5.25 -35.71 7.52
C ALA A 45 -4.89 -35.72 9.03
N ALA A 46 -3.62 -35.48 9.40
CA ALA A 46 -3.22 -35.42 10.80
C ALA A 46 -3.88 -34.26 11.53
N VAL A 47 -4.54 -34.51 12.65
CA VAL A 47 -5.02 -33.45 13.55
C VAL A 47 -3.85 -32.78 14.27
N PRO A 48 -4.01 -31.56 14.85
CA PRO A 48 -2.90 -30.81 15.43
C PRO A 48 -2.03 -31.64 16.39
N GLN A 49 -2.62 -32.39 17.32
CA GLN A 49 -1.91 -33.21 18.30
C GLN A 49 -1.10 -34.33 17.63
N GLN A 50 -1.61 -34.87 16.51
CA GLN A 50 -0.85 -35.89 15.75
C GLN A 50 0.31 -35.25 15.00
N THR A 51 0.09 -34.05 14.43
CA THR A 51 1.15 -33.27 13.80
C THR A 51 2.26 -32.92 14.81
N GLU A 52 1.89 -32.48 16.01
CA GLU A 52 2.86 -32.24 17.10
C GLU A 52 3.66 -33.49 17.46
N ALA A 53 2.99 -34.64 17.55
CA ALA A 53 3.66 -35.91 17.84
C ALA A 53 4.65 -36.29 16.72
N VAL A 54 4.30 -36.12 15.44
CA VAL A 54 5.20 -36.39 14.31
C VAL A 54 6.44 -35.51 14.36
N PHE A 55 6.29 -34.25 14.80
CA PHE A 55 7.38 -33.27 14.85
C PHE A 55 7.89 -32.96 16.26
N ALA A 56 7.68 -33.85 17.22
CA ALA A 56 8.07 -33.65 18.64
C ALA A 56 9.55 -33.28 18.85
N GLY A 57 10.46 -33.63 17.90
CA GLY A 57 11.88 -33.27 17.95
C GLY A 57 12.22 -31.89 17.31
N LYS A 58 11.22 -31.15 16.80
CA LYS A 58 11.42 -29.84 16.17
C LYS A 58 10.79 -28.73 17.01
N LYS A 59 11.22 -27.48 16.78
CA LYS A 59 10.55 -26.31 17.37
C LYS A 59 9.23 -26.07 16.65
N LEU A 60 8.13 -25.95 17.40
CA LEU A 60 6.79 -25.75 16.89
C LEU A 60 6.26 -24.35 17.22
N VAL A 61 5.38 -23.85 16.36
CA VAL A 61 4.60 -22.61 16.53
C VAL A 61 3.13 -23.01 16.59
N LEU A 62 2.50 -22.88 17.76
CA LEU A 62 1.15 -23.38 18.03
C LEU A 62 0.07 -22.29 18.01
N ALA A 63 0.39 -21.07 17.57
CA ALA A 63 -0.56 -19.95 17.55
C ALA A 63 -1.84 -20.24 16.74
N GLY A 64 -1.76 -21.12 15.73
CA GLY A 64 -2.86 -21.54 14.86
C GLY A 64 -3.57 -22.83 15.24
N GLU A 65 -3.18 -23.50 16.34
CA GLU A 65 -3.66 -24.85 16.71
C GLU A 65 -5.19 -24.95 16.81
N LYS A 66 -5.83 -23.95 17.40
CA LYS A 66 -7.31 -23.88 17.51
C LYS A 66 -8.03 -23.91 16.15
N HIS A 67 -7.31 -23.51 15.10
CA HIS A 67 -7.81 -23.51 13.72
C HIS A 67 -7.25 -24.66 12.89
N GLY A 68 -6.58 -25.61 13.54
CA GLY A 68 -6.03 -26.80 12.88
C GLY A 68 -4.65 -26.61 12.27
N THR A 69 -3.93 -25.51 12.56
CA THR A 69 -2.61 -25.21 11.97
C THR A 69 -1.49 -25.31 13.01
N VAL A 70 -0.44 -26.06 12.67
CA VAL A 70 0.81 -26.17 13.43
C VAL A 70 1.96 -25.70 12.53
N GLY A 71 2.72 -24.70 12.99
CA GLY A 71 3.93 -24.25 12.31
C GLY A 71 5.14 -25.10 12.73
N VAL A 72 5.85 -25.69 11.78
CA VAL A 72 7.09 -26.44 12.00
C VAL A 72 8.28 -25.60 11.59
N VAL A 73 9.18 -25.29 12.53
CA VAL A 73 10.41 -24.55 12.24
C VAL A 73 11.42 -25.49 11.57
N THR A 74 11.81 -25.14 10.35
CA THR A 74 12.75 -25.89 9.52
C THR A 74 13.97 -25.05 9.16
N ALA A 75 14.95 -25.63 8.50
CA ALA A 75 16.11 -24.91 7.98
C ALA A 75 15.75 -23.84 6.92
N GLY A 76 14.61 -24.02 6.22
CA GLY A 76 14.12 -23.08 5.19
C GLY A 76 13.07 -22.09 5.68
N GLY A 77 12.77 -22.08 6.99
CA GLY A 77 11.73 -21.23 7.59
C GLY A 77 10.63 -22.03 8.28
N VAL A 78 9.55 -21.38 8.61
CA VAL A 78 8.37 -22.02 9.20
C VAL A 78 7.51 -22.60 8.07
N VAL A 79 7.18 -23.89 8.16
CA VAL A 79 6.20 -24.55 7.27
C VAL A 79 4.91 -24.68 8.06
N GLU A 80 3.83 -24.07 7.55
CA GLU A 80 2.50 -24.20 8.15
C GLU A 80 1.86 -25.51 7.69
N ILE A 81 1.48 -26.34 8.67
CA ILE A 81 0.82 -27.62 8.45
C ILE A 81 -0.59 -27.54 8.99
N THR A 82 -1.59 -27.58 8.11
CA THR A 82 -3.01 -27.43 8.45
C THR A 82 -3.73 -28.75 8.26
N THR A 83 -4.51 -29.16 9.26
CA THR A 83 -5.41 -30.32 9.15
C THR A 83 -6.48 -30.08 8.10
N PHE A 84 -6.78 -31.07 7.26
CA PHE A 84 -7.94 -31.02 6.36
C PHE A 84 -9.20 -30.70 7.14
N ARG A 85 -9.95 -29.72 6.70
CA ARG A 85 -11.12 -29.25 7.42
C ARG A 85 -12.24 -28.78 6.50
N THR A 86 -13.46 -28.91 7.00
CA THR A 86 -14.63 -28.20 6.50
C THR A 86 -15.04 -27.16 7.52
N GLU A 87 -15.73 -26.16 7.07
CA GLU A 87 -16.13 -25.00 7.87
C GLU A 87 -17.64 -24.87 7.84
N GLY A 88 -18.24 -24.45 8.96
CA GLY A 88 -19.67 -24.20 9.06
C GLY A 88 -20.09 -22.86 8.49
N ALA A 89 -21.33 -22.45 8.78
CA ALA A 89 -21.83 -21.15 8.38
C ALA A 89 -21.00 -20.01 9.01
N TYR A 90 -20.90 -18.91 8.28
CA TYR A 90 -20.17 -17.73 8.72
C TYR A 90 -21.19 -16.65 9.09
N ARG A 91 -21.29 -16.31 10.39
CA ARG A 91 -22.25 -15.30 10.86
C ARG A 91 -21.72 -13.88 10.77
N ASP A 92 -20.42 -13.74 10.79
CA ASP A 92 -19.72 -12.45 10.78
C ASP A 92 -18.90 -12.22 9.49
N ASN A 93 -19.18 -12.98 8.43
CA ASN A 93 -18.43 -12.99 7.17
C ASN A 93 -16.91 -13.20 7.34
N ARG A 94 -16.49 -13.88 8.43
CA ARG A 94 -15.06 -14.12 8.72
C ARG A 94 -14.80 -15.45 9.41
N HIS A 95 -15.54 -15.75 10.48
CA HIS A 95 -15.28 -16.91 11.30
C HIS A 95 -16.39 -17.94 11.10
N PRO A 96 -16.05 -19.17 10.75
CA PRO A 96 -17.03 -20.22 10.72
C PRO A 96 -17.52 -20.53 12.14
N ASP A 97 -18.81 -20.78 12.29
CA ASP A 97 -19.41 -21.18 13.58
C ASP A 97 -18.73 -22.42 14.18
N TRP A 98 -18.22 -23.28 13.33
CA TRP A 98 -17.45 -24.47 13.71
C TRP A 98 -16.47 -24.87 12.61
N VAL A 99 -15.41 -25.54 13.02
CA VAL A 99 -14.42 -26.21 12.17
C VAL A 99 -14.50 -27.70 12.47
N LYS A 100 -14.66 -28.51 11.42
CA LYS A 100 -14.64 -29.98 11.55
C LYS A 100 -13.49 -30.53 10.73
N PHE A 101 -12.62 -31.28 11.38
CA PHE A 101 -11.54 -32.00 10.70
C PHE A 101 -12.10 -33.14 9.87
N VAL A 102 -11.54 -33.36 8.70
CA VAL A 102 -11.94 -34.36 7.70
C VAL A 102 -10.71 -35.07 7.15
N ASP A 103 -10.93 -36.22 6.50
CA ASP A 103 -9.85 -37.03 5.96
C ASP A 103 -9.62 -36.79 4.45
N SER A 104 -10.46 -35.96 3.80
CA SER A 104 -10.44 -35.72 2.36
C SER A 104 -9.78 -34.37 2.03
N VAL A 105 -8.76 -34.40 1.19
CA VAL A 105 -8.12 -33.19 0.65
C VAL A 105 -9.10 -32.41 -0.23
N GLU A 106 -9.99 -33.09 -0.97
CA GLU A 106 -10.99 -32.45 -1.84
C GLU A 106 -11.96 -31.59 -1.00
N SER A 107 -12.34 -32.08 0.20
CA SER A 107 -13.18 -31.32 1.12
C SER A 107 -12.48 -30.06 1.65
N ASP A 108 -11.17 -30.11 1.91
CA ASP A 108 -10.39 -28.92 2.29
C ASP A 108 -10.23 -27.94 1.12
N LEU A 109 -10.06 -28.45 -0.09
CA LEU A 109 -9.96 -27.61 -1.29
C LEU A 109 -11.28 -26.93 -1.62
N ALA A 110 -12.42 -27.56 -1.33
CA ALA A 110 -13.77 -27.06 -1.61
C ALA A 110 -14.12 -25.76 -0.86
N ARG A 111 -13.51 -25.50 0.29
CA ARG A 111 -13.75 -24.27 1.09
C ARG A 111 -12.88 -23.09 0.69
N ARG A 112 -11.93 -23.28 -0.25
CA ARG A 112 -11.00 -22.25 -0.68
C ARG A 112 -11.67 -21.18 -1.56
N ASP A 113 -10.96 -20.06 -1.74
CA ASP A 113 -11.48 -18.89 -2.45
C ASP A 113 -11.63 -19.13 -3.98
N TYR A 114 -10.55 -19.45 -4.64
CA TYR A 114 -10.48 -19.56 -6.11
C TYR A 114 -9.89 -20.89 -6.54
N THR A 115 -10.34 -21.39 -7.70
CA THR A 115 -9.89 -22.67 -8.28
C THR A 115 -8.38 -22.74 -8.39
N VAL A 116 -7.74 -21.67 -8.80
CA VAL A 116 -6.28 -21.53 -8.94
C VAL A 116 -5.54 -21.66 -7.59
N ASN A 117 -6.21 -21.50 -6.46
CA ASN A 117 -5.68 -21.70 -5.12
C ASN A 117 -6.21 -22.99 -4.47
N ALA A 118 -7.14 -23.66 -5.11
CA ALA A 118 -7.77 -24.90 -4.64
C ALA A 118 -7.14 -26.14 -5.27
N MET A 119 -5.81 -26.13 -5.35
CA MET A 119 -4.98 -27.24 -5.86
C MET A 119 -4.01 -27.69 -4.79
N ALA A 120 -3.73 -28.98 -4.77
CA ALA A 120 -2.74 -29.59 -3.90
C ALA A 120 -1.82 -30.55 -4.67
N TYR A 121 -0.61 -30.76 -4.17
CA TYR A 121 0.35 -31.68 -4.77
C TYR A 121 1.10 -32.46 -3.72
N SER A 122 1.22 -33.77 -3.92
CA SER A 122 2.07 -34.67 -3.14
C SER A 122 3.00 -35.44 -4.08
N PRO A 123 4.29 -35.61 -3.72
CA PRO A 123 5.21 -36.44 -4.52
C PRO A 123 4.73 -37.90 -4.66
N THR A 124 4.02 -38.42 -3.68
CA THR A 124 3.56 -39.81 -3.61
C THR A 124 2.18 -40.01 -4.22
N ARG A 125 1.31 -38.96 -4.17
CA ARG A 125 -0.11 -39.04 -4.55
C ARG A 125 -0.45 -38.24 -5.81
N GLY A 126 0.50 -37.42 -6.33
CA GLY A 126 0.27 -36.57 -7.48
C GLY A 126 -0.51 -35.29 -7.16
N PHE A 127 -1.13 -34.73 -8.20
CA PHE A 127 -1.99 -33.54 -8.08
C PHE A 127 -3.42 -33.90 -7.66
N ALA A 128 -3.94 -33.12 -6.72
CA ALA A 128 -5.37 -33.05 -6.41
C ALA A 128 -5.90 -31.70 -6.90
N ASP A 129 -6.71 -31.70 -7.95
CA ASP A 129 -7.29 -30.52 -8.60
C ASP A 129 -8.76 -30.77 -8.96
N PRO A 130 -9.64 -30.92 -7.95
CA PRO A 130 -11.04 -31.27 -8.18
C PRO A 130 -11.86 -30.16 -8.84
N PHE A 131 -11.35 -28.92 -8.84
CA PHE A 131 -12.05 -27.75 -9.36
C PHE A 131 -11.46 -27.18 -10.64
N GLY A 132 -10.48 -27.87 -11.25
CA GLY A 132 -9.90 -27.50 -12.54
C GLY A 132 -9.02 -26.25 -12.50
N GLY A 133 -8.37 -25.98 -11.35
CA GLY A 133 -7.50 -24.80 -11.18
C GLY A 133 -6.34 -24.73 -12.16
N ARG A 134 -5.81 -25.87 -12.60
CA ARG A 134 -4.75 -25.91 -13.65
C ARG A 134 -5.27 -25.45 -15.00
N VAL A 135 -6.47 -25.88 -15.39
CA VAL A 135 -7.12 -25.45 -16.64
C VAL A 135 -7.43 -23.97 -16.59
N ASP A 136 -7.91 -23.47 -15.46
CA ASP A 136 -8.17 -22.05 -15.27
C ASP A 136 -6.87 -21.22 -15.33
N LEU A 137 -5.75 -21.71 -14.77
CA LEU A 137 -4.44 -21.05 -14.92
C LEU A 137 -3.95 -21.03 -16.38
N GLU A 138 -4.07 -22.15 -17.11
CA GLU A 138 -3.67 -22.26 -18.52
C GLU A 138 -4.50 -21.30 -19.41
N SER A 139 -5.79 -21.15 -19.11
CA SER A 139 -6.68 -20.19 -19.79
C SER A 139 -6.65 -18.78 -19.21
N LYS A 140 -5.78 -18.50 -18.25
CA LYS A 140 -5.69 -17.21 -17.54
C LYS A 140 -7.03 -16.76 -16.95
N MET A 141 -7.74 -17.67 -16.32
CA MET A 141 -9.06 -17.43 -15.74
C MET A 141 -8.98 -17.45 -14.22
N LEU A 142 -9.63 -16.48 -13.57
CA LEU A 142 -9.90 -16.46 -12.13
C LEU A 142 -11.35 -16.82 -11.88
N ARG A 143 -11.59 -17.98 -11.28
CA ARG A 143 -12.93 -18.52 -10.98
C ARG A 143 -13.03 -18.85 -9.50
N ALA A 144 -14.13 -18.46 -8.86
CA ALA A 144 -14.43 -18.88 -7.50
C ALA A 144 -14.68 -20.40 -7.43
N VAL A 145 -14.36 -21.01 -6.29
CA VAL A 145 -14.66 -22.42 -6.05
C VAL A 145 -16.15 -22.60 -5.77
N GLY A 146 -16.86 -23.39 -6.57
CA GLY A 146 -18.29 -23.66 -6.39
C GLY A 146 -19.15 -22.44 -6.75
N ASP A 147 -20.16 -22.14 -5.91
CA ASP A 147 -21.02 -20.98 -6.12
C ASP A 147 -20.35 -19.69 -5.59
N PRO A 148 -20.07 -18.69 -6.47
CA PRO A 148 -19.33 -17.50 -6.08
C PRO A 148 -20.09 -16.63 -5.06
N VAL A 149 -21.42 -16.55 -5.13
CA VAL A 149 -22.22 -15.78 -4.17
C VAL A 149 -22.06 -16.34 -2.76
N THR A 150 -22.23 -17.65 -2.62
CA THR A 150 -22.00 -18.35 -1.35
C THR A 150 -20.57 -18.14 -0.85
N ARG A 151 -19.59 -18.22 -1.76
CA ARG A 151 -18.17 -18.07 -1.42
C ARG A 151 -17.85 -16.69 -0.84
N PHE A 152 -18.46 -15.64 -1.38
CA PHE A 152 -18.26 -14.27 -0.90
C PHE A 152 -19.08 -13.95 0.37
N GLN A 153 -20.21 -14.60 0.56
CA GLN A 153 -20.97 -14.51 1.81
C GLN A 153 -20.25 -15.17 3.00
N GLU A 154 -19.43 -16.20 2.76
CA GLU A 154 -18.60 -16.83 3.81
C GLU A 154 -17.47 -15.88 4.28
N ASP A 155 -16.69 -15.33 3.37
CA ASP A 155 -15.65 -14.36 3.66
C ASP A 155 -15.57 -13.33 2.53
N SER A 156 -16.17 -12.17 2.75
CA SER A 156 -16.24 -11.10 1.73
C SER A 156 -14.87 -10.50 1.38
N LEU A 157 -13.82 -10.72 2.19
CA LEU A 157 -12.46 -10.34 1.81
C LEU A 157 -11.98 -11.08 0.55
N ARG A 158 -12.58 -12.24 0.24
CA ARG A 158 -12.29 -12.98 -1.00
C ARG A 158 -12.53 -12.13 -2.24
N ILE A 159 -13.43 -11.14 -2.20
CA ILE A 159 -13.68 -10.20 -3.29
C ILE A 159 -12.41 -9.37 -3.57
N LEU A 160 -11.84 -8.69 -2.57
CA LEU A 160 -10.60 -7.93 -2.73
C LEU A 160 -9.41 -8.84 -3.10
N ARG A 161 -9.35 -10.04 -2.52
CA ARG A 161 -8.34 -11.04 -2.89
C ARG A 161 -8.46 -11.41 -4.36
N GLY A 162 -9.69 -11.51 -4.89
CA GLY A 162 -9.94 -11.78 -6.31
C GLY A 162 -9.42 -10.66 -7.20
N VAL A 163 -9.72 -9.41 -6.87
CA VAL A 163 -9.14 -8.26 -7.58
C VAL A 163 -7.61 -8.36 -7.60
N ARG A 164 -7.00 -8.59 -6.44
CA ARG A 164 -5.55 -8.72 -6.34
C ARG A 164 -4.98 -9.89 -7.15
N PHE A 165 -5.62 -11.05 -7.15
CA PHE A 165 -5.17 -12.19 -7.93
C PHE A 165 -5.32 -11.95 -9.43
N ALA A 166 -6.44 -11.36 -9.87
CA ALA A 166 -6.64 -10.97 -11.26
C ALA A 166 -5.51 -10.04 -11.73
N VAL A 167 -5.23 -8.99 -10.98
CA VAL A 167 -4.17 -8.03 -11.29
C VAL A 167 -2.77 -8.70 -11.23
N LYS A 168 -2.46 -9.34 -10.11
CA LYS A 168 -1.11 -9.90 -9.86
C LYS A 168 -0.67 -10.92 -10.92
N TYR A 169 -1.59 -11.74 -11.39
CA TYR A 169 -1.31 -12.84 -12.31
C TYR A 169 -1.81 -12.60 -13.73
N GLY A 170 -2.40 -11.42 -14.01
CA GLY A 170 -2.95 -11.09 -15.33
C GLY A 170 -4.08 -12.04 -15.74
N LEU A 171 -4.99 -12.35 -14.79
CA LEU A 171 -6.11 -13.26 -15.03
C LEU A 171 -7.37 -12.49 -15.37
N SER A 172 -8.14 -12.98 -16.36
CA SER A 172 -9.50 -12.54 -16.58
C SER A 172 -10.41 -13.16 -15.53
N VAL A 173 -11.35 -12.40 -14.99
CA VAL A 173 -12.33 -12.94 -14.03
C VAL A 173 -13.45 -13.65 -14.80
N ASP A 174 -13.83 -14.84 -14.33
CA ASP A 174 -14.99 -15.57 -14.87
C ASP A 174 -16.26 -14.74 -14.70
N PRO A 175 -17.13 -14.62 -15.72
CA PRO A 175 -18.29 -13.72 -15.66
C PRO A 175 -19.20 -13.91 -14.44
N ALA A 176 -19.52 -15.15 -14.08
CA ALA A 176 -20.35 -15.41 -12.90
C ALA A 176 -19.65 -15.02 -11.59
N THR A 177 -18.31 -15.15 -11.57
CA THR A 177 -17.49 -14.72 -10.43
C THR A 177 -17.44 -13.19 -10.35
N GLU A 178 -17.29 -12.49 -11.49
CA GLU A 178 -17.25 -11.01 -11.57
C GLU A 178 -18.60 -10.40 -11.15
N ASP A 179 -19.70 -10.91 -11.68
CA ASP A 179 -21.07 -10.50 -11.29
C ASP A 179 -21.30 -10.66 -9.78
N ALA A 180 -20.80 -11.77 -9.20
CA ALA A 180 -20.92 -12.00 -7.77
C ALA A 180 -20.01 -11.06 -6.97
N MET A 181 -18.79 -10.76 -7.45
CA MET A 181 -17.89 -9.79 -6.80
C MET A 181 -18.54 -8.41 -6.71
N GLU A 182 -19.19 -7.95 -7.78
CA GLU A 182 -19.87 -6.65 -7.80
C GLU A 182 -21.13 -6.65 -6.94
N SER A 183 -22.00 -7.66 -7.09
CA SER A 183 -23.28 -7.71 -6.36
C SER A 183 -23.12 -7.94 -4.87
N GLN A 184 -22.02 -8.56 -4.42
CA GLN A 184 -21.72 -8.82 -3.01
C GLN A 184 -20.73 -7.82 -2.41
N ALA A 185 -20.29 -6.78 -3.15
CA ALA A 185 -19.24 -5.85 -2.70
C ALA A 185 -19.59 -5.16 -1.36
N GLN A 186 -20.85 -4.85 -1.11
CA GLN A 186 -21.33 -4.24 0.13
C GLN A 186 -21.11 -5.10 1.39
N LEU A 187 -20.95 -6.41 1.25
CA LEU A 187 -20.62 -7.28 2.39
C LEU A 187 -19.25 -6.95 2.99
N MET A 188 -18.38 -6.27 2.24
CA MET A 188 -17.07 -5.86 2.72
C MET A 188 -17.14 -4.79 3.82
N ASP A 189 -18.26 -4.08 3.98
CA ASP A 189 -18.50 -3.13 5.07
C ASP A 189 -18.43 -3.80 6.46
N ASN A 190 -18.62 -5.10 6.53
CA ASN A 190 -18.56 -5.87 7.78
C ASN A 190 -17.16 -6.42 8.10
N LEU A 191 -16.18 -6.18 7.22
CA LEU A 191 -14.81 -6.67 7.45
C LEU A 191 -14.07 -5.82 8.49
N ALA A 192 -13.14 -6.45 9.20
CA ALA A 192 -12.16 -5.72 9.98
C ALA A 192 -11.30 -4.85 9.06
N GLU A 193 -11.23 -3.56 9.39
CA GLU A 193 -10.59 -2.53 8.56
C GLU A 193 -9.11 -2.83 8.30
N GLU A 194 -8.43 -3.44 9.27
CA GLU A 194 -7.04 -3.87 9.12
C GLU A 194 -6.85 -4.90 8.00
N ARG A 195 -7.81 -5.84 7.84
CA ARG A 195 -7.76 -6.85 6.76
C ARG A 195 -7.94 -6.20 5.39
N VAL A 196 -8.88 -5.24 5.31
CA VAL A 196 -9.11 -4.44 4.09
C VAL A 196 -7.86 -3.65 3.73
N PHE A 197 -7.30 -2.93 4.71
CA PHE A 197 -6.08 -2.14 4.53
C PHE A 197 -4.91 -3.00 4.04
N ASP A 198 -4.68 -4.14 4.69
CA ASP A 198 -3.59 -5.06 4.32
C ASP A 198 -3.73 -5.59 2.89
N GLU A 199 -4.96 -5.90 2.47
CA GLU A 199 -5.21 -6.40 1.11
C GLU A 199 -5.06 -5.29 0.06
N LEU A 200 -5.53 -4.07 0.36
CA LEU A 200 -5.30 -2.89 -0.49
C LEU A 200 -3.81 -2.54 -0.59
N CYS A 201 -3.04 -2.64 0.49
CA CYS A 201 -1.59 -2.43 0.47
C CYS A 201 -0.84 -3.44 -0.41
N LYS A 202 -1.35 -4.67 -0.54
CA LYS A 202 -0.81 -5.69 -1.45
C LYS A 202 -1.24 -5.45 -2.90
N LEU A 203 -2.38 -4.84 -3.12
CA LEU A 203 -2.96 -4.56 -4.42
C LEU A 203 -2.35 -3.30 -5.07
N LEU A 204 -2.34 -2.19 -4.37
CA LEU A 204 -1.98 -0.88 -4.92
C LEU A 204 -0.62 -0.80 -5.63
N PRO A 205 0.46 -1.49 -5.18
CA PRO A 205 1.72 -1.49 -5.91
C PRO A 205 1.68 -2.20 -7.28
N LEU A 206 0.62 -2.99 -7.54
CA LEU A 206 0.52 -3.87 -8.71
C LEU A 206 -0.39 -3.30 -9.81
N VAL A 207 -1.31 -2.40 -9.46
CA VAL A 207 -2.37 -1.94 -10.37
C VAL A 207 -1.88 -1.08 -11.51
N SER A 208 -2.46 -1.29 -12.69
CA SER A 208 -2.49 -0.35 -13.81
C SER A 208 -3.68 0.61 -13.71
N ALA A 209 -3.71 1.64 -14.55
CA ALA A 209 -4.88 2.51 -14.64
C ALA A 209 -6.13 1.75 -15.12
N GLU A 210 -5.96 0.82 -16.05
CA GLU A 210 -7.02 -0.03 -16.56
C GLU A 210 -7.60 -0.93 -15.46
N ASP A 211 -6.76 -1.54 -14.62
CA ASP A 211 -7.19 -2.35 -13.47
C ASP A 211 -8.03 -1.52 -12.49
N LEU A 212 -7.57 -0.31 -12.15
CA LEU A 212 -8.30 0.58 -11.25
C LEU A 212 -9.68 0.95 -11.82
N CYS A 213 -9.74 1.30 -13.10
CA CYS A 213 -11.00 1.63 -13.76
C CYS A 213 -11.95 0.42 -13.84
N ARG A 214 -11.43 -0.76 -14.16
CA ARG A 214 -12.22 -2.01 -14.20
C ARG A 214 -12.85 -2.33 -12.86
N PHE A 215 -12.08 -2.24 -11.79
CA PHE A 215 -12.53 -2.61 -10.44
C PHE A 215 -13.02 -1.41 -9.62
N ALA A 216 -13.28 -0.26 -10.25
CA ALA A 216 -13.75 0.94 -9.59
C ALA A 216 -14.99 0.73 -8.70
N PRO A 217 -16.04 -0.04 -9.10
CA PRO A 217 -17.21 -0.30 -8.25
C PRO A 217 -16.83 -1.04 -6.95
N ILE A 218 -15.93 -2.03 -7.04
CA ILE A 218 -15.47 -2.82 -5.89
C ILE A 218 -14.60 -1.97 -4.97
N LEU A 219 -13.68 -1.17 -5.55
CA LEU A 219 -12.85 -0.26 -4.76
C LEU A 219 -13.68 0.82 -4.08
N GLY A 220 -14.71 1.34 -4.75
CA GLY A 220 -15.65 2.29 -4.18
C GLY A 220 -16.51 1.72 -3.05
N ALA A 221 -16.72 0.41 -2.99
CA ALA A 221 -17.41 -0.23 -1.86
C ALA A 221 -16.54 -0.19 -0.58
N VAL A 222 -15.22 -0.35 -0.68
CA VAL A 222 -14.30 -0.32 0.49
C VAL A 222 -13.75 1.07 0.80
N ILE A 223 -13.69 1.95 -0.21
CA ILE A 223 -13.30 3.36 -0.09
C ILE A 223 -14.42 4.20 -0.69
N PRO A 224 -15.53 4.41 0.04
CA PRO A 224 -16.72 5.11 -0.49
C PRO A 224 -16.43 6.52 -1.00
N GLU A 225 -15.33 7.13 -0.53
CA GLU A 225 -14.87 8.43 -0.95
C GLU A 225 -14.44 8.48 -2.44
N LEU A 226 -14.19 7.32 -3.06
CA LEU A 226 -13.90 7.20 -4.49
C LEU A 226 -15.16 7.17 -5.35
N GLN A 227 -16.30 6.71 -4.83
CA GLN A 227 -17.53 6.56 -5.62
C GLN A 227 -17.98 7.85 -6.33
N PRO A 228 -18.00 9.04 -5.68
CA PRO A 228 -18.41 10.28 -6.33
C PRO A 228 -17.47 10.74 -7.44
N MET A 229 -16.26 10.16 -7.54
CA MET A 229 -15.29 10.51 -8.57
C MET A 229 -15.52 9.75 -9.88
N ILE A 230 -16.20 8.59 -9.83
CA ILE A 230 -16.44 7.71 -10.98
C ILE A 230 -17.40 8.41 -11.94
N GLY A 231 -16.95 8.63 -13.18
CA GLY A 231 -17.72 9.36 -14.20
C GLY A 231 -17.91 10.86 -13.92
N PHE A 232 -17.22 11.45 -12.94
CA PHE A 232 -17.32 12.86 -12.62
C PHE A 232 -16.59 13.70 -13.69
N ASP A 233 -17.36 14.43 -14.52
CA ASP A 233 -16.81 15.37 -15.51
C ASP A 233 -16.21 16.61 -14.81
N GLN A 234 -14.93 16.83 -15.02
CA GLN A 234 -14.21 17.97 -14.43
C GLN A 234 -14.52 19.31 -15.10
N HIS A 235 -15.19 19.31 -16.27
CA HIS A 235 -15.51 20.51 -17.06
C HIS A 235 -14.29 21.42 -17.29
N SER A 236 -13.14 20.81 -17.58
CA SER A 236 -11.87 21.50 -17.76
C SER A 236 -11.21 21.08 -19.07
N PRO A 237 -10.73 22.02 -19.90
CA PRO A 237 -10.03 21.70 -21.13
C PRO A 237 -8.66 21.04 -20.88
N HIS A 238 -8.17 21.09 -19.65
CA HIS A 238 -6.88 20.49 -19.24
C HIS A 238 -7.00 19.01 -18.84
N HIS A 239 -8.18 18.42 -18.85
CA HIS A 239 -8.41 17.03 -18.50
C HIS A 239 -9.19 16.31 -19.61
N ALA A 240 -8.58 15.27 -20.18
CA ALA A 240 -9.24 14.42 -21.18
C ALA A 240 -10.12 13.33 -20.53
N TYR A 241 -9.93 13.07 -19.25
CA TYR A 241 -10.56 11.99 -18.48
C TYR A 241 -11.54 12.54 -17.43
N ASP A 242 -12.52 11.71 -17.03
CA ASP A 242 -13.25 11.92 -15.79
C ASP A 242 -12.30 11.85 -14.59
N LEU A 243 -12.79 12.30 -13.43
CA LEU A 243 -11.94 12.44 -12.24
C LEU A 243 -11.35 11.12 -11.75
N PHE A 244 -12.11 10.00 -11.80
CA PHE A 244 -11.60 8.72 -11.35
C PHE A 244 -10.58 8.13 -12.32
N THR A 245 -10.84 8.20 -13.62
CA THR A 245 -9.93 7.76 -14.68
C THR A 245 -8.60 8.53 -14.61
N HIS A 246 -8.65 9.86 -14.43
CA HIS A 246 -7.46 10.66 -14.15
C HIS A 246 -6.70 10.14 -12.93
N THR A 247 -7.40 9.96 -11.80
CA THR A 247 -6.81 9.45 -10.56
C THR A 247 -6.17 8.06 -10.74
N ALA A 248 -6.79 7.20 -11.56
CA ALA A 248 -6.24 5.89 -11.90
C ALA A 248 -4.91 6.00 -12.66
N HIS A 249 -4.83 6.89 -13.65
CA HIS A 249 -3.59 7.17 -14.37
C HIS A 249 -2.49 7.73 -13.47
N VAL A 250 -2.83 8.67 -12.58
CA VAL A 250 -1.87 9.21 -11.59
C VAL A 250 -1.37 8.11 -10.66
N THR A 251 -2.27 7.27 -10.14
CA THR A 251 -1.93 6.17 -9.23
C THR A 251 -1.01 5.15 -9.91
N ALA A 252 -1.29 4.79 -11.15
CA ALA A 252 -0.42 3.89 -11.93
C ALA A 252 0.91 4.54 -12.33
N GLY A 253 0.92 5.85 -12.53
CA GLY A 253 2.08 6.63 -12.98
C GLY A 253 3.17 6.83 -11.91
N VAL A 254 2.84 6.76 -10.63
CA VAL A 254 3.85 6.82 -9.56
C VAL A 254 4.54 5.46 -9.37
N SER A 255 5.72 5.48 -8.76
CA SER A 255 6.44 4.25 -8.41
C SER A 255 5.61 3.35 -7.49
N ALA A 256 6.03 2.08 -7.33
CA ALA A 256 5.38 1.11 -6.45
C ALA A 256 5.60 1.38 -4.94
N ASP A 257 6.06 2.59 -4.56
CA ASP A 257 6.10 3.03 -3.17
C ASP A 257 4.67 3.16 -2.64
N LEU A 258 4.40 2.49 -1.52
CA LEU A 258 3.04 2.38 -0.99
C LEU A 258 2.48 3.74 -0.57
N THR A 259 3.30 4.62 -0.01
CA THR A 259 2.88 5.97 0.39
C THR A 259 2.48 6.81 -0.82
N LEU A 260 3.28 6.72 -1.91
CA LEU A 260 2.97 7.40 -3.16
C LEU A 260 1.68 6.87 -3.80
N ARG A 261 1.51 5.53 -3.85
CA ARG A 261 0.29 4.90 -4.41
C ARG A 261 -0.96 5.34 -3.66
N TRP A 262 -0.93 5.36 -2.33
CA TRP A 262 -2.02 5.86 -1.52
C TRP A 262 -2.25 7.38 -1.71
N ALA A 263 -1.18 8.17 -1.73
CA ALA A 263 -1.30 9.60 -1.97
C ALA A 263 -1.91 9.90 -3.35
N ALA A 264 -1.46 9.19 -4.38
CA ALA A 264 -1.99 9.32 -5.74
C ALA A 264 -3.46 8.90 -5.83
N LEU A 265 -3.87 7.80 -5.16
CA LEU A 265 -5.26 7.35 -5.18
C LEU A 265 -6.22 8.35 -4.51
N LEU A 266 -5.75 9.09 -3.51
CA LEU A 266 -6.62 9.96 -2.71
C LEU A 266 -6.40 11.46 -2.96
N HIS A 267 -5.42 11.87 -3.82
CA HIS A 267 -5.02 13.29 -3.97
C HIS A 267 -6.15 14.21 -4.38
N ASP A 268 -7.07 13.73 -5.17
CA ASP A 268 -8.13 14.51 -5.80
C ASP A 268 -9.54 14.23 -5.25
N THR A 269 -9.67 13.43 -4.18
CA THR A 269 -10.96 13.10 -3.55
C THR A 269 -11.76 14.33 -3.09
N GLY A 270 -11.08 15.44 -2.81
CA GLY A 270 -11.71 16.71 -2.42
C GLY A 270 -12.32 17.50 -3.58
N LYS A 271 -12.00 17.17 -4.83
CA LYS A 271 -12.49 17.95 -6.01
C LYS A 271 -14.00 17.97 -6.10
N VAL A 272 -14.67 16.84 -5.87
CA VAL A 272 -16.15 16.78 -5.93
C VAL A 272 -16.79 17.75 -4.95
N ALA A 273 -16.27 17.80 -3.71
CA ALA A 273 -16.80 18.65 -2.65
C ALA A 273 -16.50 20.15 -2.84
N THR A 274 -15.46 20.48 -3.62
CA THR A 274 -15.02 21.86 -3.85
C THR A 274 -15.37 22.36 -5.25
N PHE A 275 -16.13 21.56 -6.02
CA PHE A 275 -16.48 21.88 -7.39
C PHE A 275 -17.36 23.12 -7.49
N THR A 276 -16.98 24.05 -8.35
CA THR A 276 -17.77 25.22 -8.74
C THR A 276 -17.66 25.43 -10.25
N ARG A 277 -18.64 26.08 -10.85
CA ARG A 277 -18.60 26.47 -12.26
C ARG A 277 -18.62 27.98 -12.39
N ASP A 278 -17.83 28.53 -13.31
CA ASP A 278 -17.91 29.94 -13.68
C ASP A 278 -19.00 30.20 -14.75
N ALA A 279 -19.14 31.46 -15.12
CA ALA A 279 -20.13 31.89 -16.12
C ALA A 279 -19.90 31.29 -17.52
N THR A 280 -18.71 30.78 -17.81
CA THR A 280 -18.38 30.11 -19.09
C THR A 280 -18.65 28.60 -19.03
N GLY A 281 -19.06 28.08 -17.88
CA GLY A 281 -19.29 26.66 -17.65
C GLY A 281 -18.04 25.88 -17.27
N ARG A 282 -16.89 26.54 -17.12
CA ARG A 282 -15.61 25.89 -16.71
C ARG A 282 -15.63 25.52 -15.23
N GLY A 283 -15.13 24.31 -14.92
CA GLY A 283 -14.98 23.81 -13.58
C GLY A 283 -13.78 24.38 -12.83
N HIS A 284 -13.95 24.65 -11.54
CA HIS A 284 -12.92 25.11 -10.61
C HIS A 284 -12.99 24.31 -9.30
N PHE A 285 -11.83 24.06 -8.67
CA PHE A 285 -11.68 23.19 -7.51
C PHE A 285 -10.83 23.85 -6.41
N TYR A 286 -11.17 25.10 -6.04
CA TYR A 286 -10.39 25.87 -5.09
C TYR A 286 -10.32 25.16 -3.72
N GLY A 287 -9.09 24.95 -3.22
CA GLY A 287 -8.85 24.32 -1.92
C GLY A 287 -9.02 22.80 -1.90
N HIS A 288 -9.17 22.15 -3.07
CA HIS A 288 -9.35 20.68 -3.11
C HIS A 288 -8.19 19.91 -2.48
N ALA A 289 -6.94 20.37 -2.60
CA ALA A 289 -5.80 19.68 -2.02
C ALA A 289 -5.92 19.54 -0.48
N GLN A 290 -6.32 20.61 0.20
CA GLN A 290 -6.57 20.58 1.65
C GLN A 290 -7.78 19.71 1.96
N LYS A 291 -8.85 19.80 1.16
CA LYS A 291 -10.05 18.98 1.34
C LYS A 291 -9.76 17.49 1.10
N SER A 292 -8.94 17.15 0.10
CA SER A 292 -8.48 15.78 -0.14
C SER A 292 -7.64 15.26 1.04
N ALA A 293 -6.76 16.08 1.60
CA ALA A 293 -5.97 15.70 2.77
C ALA A 293 -6.84 15.40 4.00
N GLU A 294 -7.90 16.18 4.25
CA GLU A 294 -8.88 15.92 5.30
C GLU A 294 -9.63 14.60 5.09
N ILE A 295 -10.10 14.37 3.86
CA ILE A 295 -10.78 13.13 3.47
C ILE A 295 -9.84 11.94 3.64
N ALA A 296 -8.60 12.03 3.12
CA ALA A 296 -7.61 10.97 3.21
C ALA A 296 -7.24 10.63 4.67
N ASP A 297 -7.09 11.62 5.55
CA ASP A 297 -6.86 11.36 6.99
C ASP A 297 -8.02 10.55 7.59
N GLY A 298 -9.27 10.87 7.22
CA GLY A 298 -10.46 10.10 7.60
C GLY A 298 -10.42 8.65 7.11
N VAL A 299 -10.10 8.44 5.82
CA VAL A 299 -9.95 7.11 5.20
C VAL A 299 -8.89 6.29 5.92
N PHE A 300 -7.70 6.86 6.14
CA PHE A 300 -6.59 6.16 6.81
C PHE A 300 -6.91 5.82 8.27
N ARG A 301 -7.60 6.69 9.01
CA ARG A 301 -8.04 6.40 10.38
C ARG A 301 -9.07 5.28 10.41
N ARG A 302 -10.05 5.32 9.51
CA ARG A 302 -11.06 4.27 9.37
C ARG A 302 -10.41 2.92 9.03
N LEU A 303 -9.48 2.89 8.09
CA LEU A 303 -8.75 1.69 7.69
C LEU A 303 -7.62 1.30 8.67
N LYS A 304 -7.44 2.03 9.78
CA LYS A 304 -6.40 1.78 10.80
C LYS A 304 -4.98 1.71 10.23
N ALA A 305 -4.70 2.56 9.25
CA ALA A 305 -3.38 2.65 8.63
C ALA A 305 -2.30 3.03 9.66
N PRO A 306 -1.06 2.54 9.50
CA PRO A 306 0.07 2.96 10.32
C PRO A 306 0.25 4.48 10.29
N THR A 307 0.50 5.08 11.45
CA THR A 307 0.60 6.54 11.62
C THR A 307 1.61 7.17 10.67
N ALA A 308 2.80 6.56 10.52
CA ALA A 308 3.84 7.09 9.65
C ALA A 308 3.40 7.17 8.17
N LEU A 309 2.73 6.12 7.65
CA LEU A 309 2.20 6.11 6.29
C LEU A 309 1.11 7.17 6.13
N ARG A 310 0.16 7.23 7.08
CA ARG A 310 -0.93 8.19 7.08
C ARG A 310 -0.42 9.62 7.02
N GLU A 311 0.47 10.00 7.96
CA GLU A 311 0.99 11.36 8.07
C GLU A 311 1.75 11.78 6.80
N GLN A 312 2.58 10.89 6.24
CA GLN A 312 3.33 11.19 5.03
C GLN A 312 2.41 11.29 3.81
N ALA A 313 1.44 10.38 3.63
CA ALA A 313 0.51 10.43 2.51
C ALA A 313 -0.39 11.67 2.58
N VAL A 314 -0.95 12.00 3.75
CA VAL A 314 -1.77 13.20 3.97
C VAL A 314 -0.97 14.48 3.69
N LEU A 315 0.31 14.53 4.11
CA LEU A 315 1.19 15.65 3.79
C LEU A 315 1.40 15.80 2.27
N LEU A 316 1.69 14.71 1.57
CA LEU A 316 1.84 14.72 0.11
C LEU A 316 0.57 15.20 -0.58
N ILE A 317 -0.59 14.69 -0.17
CA ILE A 317 -1.90 15.10 -0.70
C ILE A 317 -2.14 16.60 -0.48
N GLY A 318 -1.91 17.09 0.75
CA GLY A 318 -2.09 18.51 1.05
C GLY A 318 -1.13 19.45 0.30
N GLN A 319 0.01 18.93 -0.15
CA GLN A 319 1.05 19.69 -0.84
C GLN A 319 1.09 19.46 -2.35
N HIS A 320 0.25 18.56 -2.93
CA HIS A 320 0.39 18.17 -4.34
C HIS A 320 0.21 19.36 -5.32
N MET A 321 -0.53 20.39 -4.93
CA MET A 321 -0.68 21.64 -5.70
C MET A 321 0.38 22.70 -5.41
N ALA A 322 1.36 22.40 -4.54
CA ALA A 322 2.39 23.38 -4.20
C ALA A 322 3.31 23.63 -5.40
N LEU A 323 3.47 24.91 -5.77
CA LEU A 323 4.33 25.27 -6.89
C LEU A 323 5.77 24.83 -6.63
N LEU A 324 6.31 23.99 -7.52
CA LEU A 324 7.72 23.64 -7.61
C LEU A 324 8.29 24.21 -8.92
N THR A 325 9.44 24.88 -8.82
CA THR A 325 10.18 25.44 -9.96
C THR A 325 11.64 25.08 -9.81
N PRO A 326 12.49 25.18 -10.87
CA PRO A 326 13.91 24.92 -10.77
C PRO A 326 14.70 26.02 -10.02
N ASP A 327 14.00 26.94 -9.34
CA ASP A 327 14.61 27.97 -8.48
C ASP A 327 15.22 27.31 -7.24
N LYS A 328 16.54 27.34 -7.13
CA LYS A 328 17.29 26.72 -6.03
C LYS A 328 16.91 27.28 -4.66
N LYS A 329 16.63 28.57 -4.54
CA LYS A 329 16.21 29.21 -3.29
C LYS A 329 14.87 28.66 -2.82
N LEU A 330 13.89 28.57 -3.71
CA LEU A 330 12.60 27.96 -3.42
C LEU A 330 12.77 26.47 -3.03
N LEU A 331 13.58 25.73 -3.77
CA LEU A 331 13.83 24.31 -3.50
C LEU A 331 14.50 24.08 -2.15
N ARG A 332 15.53 24.87 -1.78
CA ARG A 332 16.19 24.79 -0.45
C ARG A 332 15.18 25.03 0.68
N ARG A 333 14.29 26.00 0.55
CA ARG A 333 13.22 26.25 1.52
C ARG A 333 12.23 25.08 1.60
N ARG A 334 11.89 24.48 0.47
CA ARG A 334 11.01 23.28 0.44
C ARG A 334 11.69 22.09 1.11
N ILE A 335 12.98 21.85 0.82
CA ILE A 335 13.76 20.79 1.46
C ILE A 335 13.86 21.02 2.96
N SER A 336 14.13 22.24 3.39
CA SER A 336 14.21 22.60 4.81
C SER A 336 12.93 22.28 5.58
N ARG A 337 11.76 22.51 4.96
CA ARG A 337 10.43 22.28 5.59
C ARG A 337 9.95 20.85 5.51
N LEU A 338 10.15 20.18 4.38
CA LEU A 338 9.57 18.88 4.08
C LEU A 338 10.56 17.72 4.24
N GLY A 339 11.85 18.01 4.18
CA GLY A 339 12.91 17.02 4.02
C GLY A 339 13.03 16.51 2.59
N TRP A 340 14.15 15.83 2.29
CA TRP A 340 14.47 15.32 0.97
C TRP A 340 13.48 14.25 0.49
N ASP A 341 13.20 13.26 1.31
CA ASP A 341 12.32 12.14 0.95
C ASP A 341 10.91 12.61 0.57
N THR A 342 10.34 13.51 1.38
CA THR A 342 9.01 14.07 1.10
C THR A 342 8.99 14.92 -0.17
N LEU A 343 10.03 15.73 -0.41
CA LEU A 343 10.11 16.56 -1.62
C LEU A 343 10.30 15.69 -2.88
N ASP A 344 11.15 14.67 -2.82
CA ASP A 344 11.33 13.73 -3.92
C ASP A 344 10.00 13.02 -4.27
N LYS A 345 9.26 12.55 -3.25
CA LYS A 345 7.93 11.95 -3.44
C LYS A 345 6.90 12.93 -3.96
N LEU A 346 6.90 14.17 -3.48
CA LEU A 346 6.01 15.22 -3.97
C LEU A 346 6.25 15.51 -5.45
N LEU A 347 7.51 15.57 -5.87
CA LEU A 347 7.87 15.78 -7.27
C LEU A 347 7.37 14.63 -8.16
N LEU A 348 7.50 13.38 -7.69
CA LEU A 348 6.97 12.21 -8.42
C LEU A 348 5.45 12.24 -8.52
N LEU A 349 4.76 12.65 -7.45
CA LEU A 349 3.30 12.78 -7.45
C LEU A 349 2.84 13.85 -8.43
N GLN A 350 3.46 15.04 -8.43
CA GLN A 350 3.11 16.14 -9.33
C GLN A 350 3.39 15.80 -10.81
N GLU A 351 4.49 15.11 -11.09
CA GLU A 351 4.80 14.65 -12.45
C GLU A 351 3.76 13.64 -12.95
N ALA A 352 3.36 12.69 -12.09
CA ALA A 352 2.33 11.73 -12.40
C ALA A 352 0.95 12.38 -12.56
N ASP A 353 0.60 13.37 -11.71
CA ASP A 353 -0.63 14.15 -11.81
C ASP A 353 -0.70 14.90 -13.16
N MET A 354 0.38 15.55 -13.54
CA MET A 354 0.45 16.26 -14.82
C MET A 354 0.36 15.30 -16.01
N GLY A 355 1.10 14.19 -15.98
CA GLY A 355 1.06 13.15 -17.02
C GLY A 355 -0.28 12.43 -17.11
N GLY A 356 -1.01 12.32 -16.00
CA GLY A 356 -2.32 11.67 -15.91
C GLY A 356 -3.48 12.44 -16.48
N LYS A 357 -3.29 13.70 -16.91
CA LYS A 357 -4.37 14.55 -17.48
C LYS A 357 -4.87 14.07 -18.85
N GLY A 358 -4.05 13.33 -19.60
CA GLY A 358 -4.40 12.82 -20.95
C GLY A 358 -4.38 13.87 -22.07
N THR A 359 -4.02 15.10 -21.79
CA THR A 359 -4.02 16.22 -22.76
C THR A 359 -2.74 16.30 -23.58
N GLY A 360 -1.70 15.54 -23.21
CA GLY A 360 -0.44 15.46 -23.97
C GLY A 360 0.40 16.73 -23.96
N GLU A 361 0.27 17.59 -22.96
CA GLU A 361 1.04 18.84 -22.81
C GLU A 361 2.50 18.53 -22.40
N ALA A 362 3.30 18.04 -23.37
CA ALA A 362 4.70 17.69 -23.18
C ALA A 362 5.54 18.87 -22.64
N GLU A 363 5.18 20.11 -23.02
CA GLU A 363 5.87 21.32 -22.57
C GLU A 363 5.76 21.54 -21.04
N GLU A 364 4.64 21.17 -20.42
CA GLU A 364 4.46 21.27 -18.98
C GLU A 364 5.34 20.25 -18.22
N LEU A 365 5.60 19.09 -18.81
CA LEU A 365 6.47 18.05 -18.22
C LEU A 365 7.97 18.42 -18.25
N ASP A 366 8.39 19.33 -19.13
CA ASP A 366 9.79 19.77 -19.26
C ASP A 366 10.34 20.48 -18.00
N VAL A 367 9.50 20.89 -17.08
CA VAL A 367 9.91 21.49 -15.81
C VAL A 367 10.55 20.47 -14.86
N PHE A 368 10.09 19.22 -14.86
CA PHE A 368 10.53 18.21 -13.88
C PHE A 368 12.00 17.81 -14.03
N PRO A 369 12.55 17.54 -15.23
CA PRO A 369 13.98 17.34 -15.41
C PRO A 369 14.83 18.51 -14.92
N LYS A 370 14.37 19.76 -15.12
CA LYS A 370 15.07 20.96 -14.65
C LYS A 370 15.07 21.06 -13.13
N ILE A 371 13.95 20.72 -12.48
CA ILE A 371 13.86 20.66 -11.01
C ILE A 371 14.82 19.58 -10.47
N ARG A 372 14.85 18.39 -11.08
CA ARG A 372 15.76 17.31 -10.68
C ARG A 372 17.23 17.72 -10.81
N ALA A 373 17.60 18.41 -11.89
CA ALA A 373 18.96 18.94 -12.06
C ALA A 373 19.31 19.93 -10.94
N ALA A 374 18.43 20.89 -10.64
CA ALA A 374 18.64 21.84 -9.55
C ALA A 374 18.74 21.15 -8.17
N LEU A 375 17.92 20.12 -7.90
CA LEU A 375 18.01 19.33 -6.67
C LEU A 375 19.34 18.57 -6.58
N ALA A 376 19.83 18.01 -7.68
CA ALA A 376 21.12 17.33 -7.75
C ALA A 376 22.27 18.31 -7.43
N GLU A 377 22.21 19.55 -7.96
CA GLU A 377 23.19 20.60 -7.65
C GLU A 377 23.15 20.98 -6.15
N ILE A 378 21.96 21.19 -5.57
CA ILE A 378 21.81 21.49 -4.13
C ILE A 378 22.41 20.37 -3.26
N ARG A 379 22.22 19.08 -3.65
CA ARG A 379 22.86 17.94 -2.95
C ARG A 379 24.38 17.98 -3.05
N ALA A 380 24.92 18.28 -4.25
CA ALA A 380 26.37 18.36 -4.48
C ALA A 380 27.03 19.53 -3.72
N GLU A 381 26.34 20.64 -3.57
CA GLU A 381 26.82 21.83 -2.83
C GLU A 381 26.88 21.58 -1.32
N SER A 382 26.40 20.47 -0.79
CA SER A 382 26.26 20.23 0.67
C SER A 382 25.60 21.41 1.40
N ALA A 383 24.55 21.97 0.80
CA ALA A 383 23.91 23.20 1.24
C ALA A 383 23.41 23.09 2.70
N CYS A 384 23.51 24.17 3.45
CA CYS A 384 22.88 24.31 4.77
C CYS A 384 21.36 24.37 4.59
N LEU A 385 20.66 23.33 5.04
CA LEU A 385 19.23 23.17 4.86
C LEU A 385 18.46 23.04 6.16
N THR A 386 19.16 22.74 7.26
CA THR A 386 18.57 22.56 8.59
C THR A 386 19.35 23.35 9.65
N VAL A 387 18.73 23.57 10.79
CA VAL A 387 19.41 24.20 11.93
C VAL A 387 20.68 23.46 12.33
N LYS A 388 20.74 22.15 12.10
CA LYS A 388 21.95 21.32 12.41
C LYS A 388 23.11 21.61 11.48
N ASP A 389 22.86 22.13 10.29
CA ASP A 389 23.86 22.43 9.27
C ASP A 389 24.46 23.84 9.45
N LEU A 390 23.91 24.65 10.36
CA LEU A 390 24.45 25.98 10.67
C LEU A 390 25.84 25.88 11.29
N ALA A 391 26.72 26.79 10.92
CA ALA A 391 28.06 26.92 11.49
C ALA A 391 28.07 27.43 12.96
N VAL A 392 26.90 27.64 13.55
CA VAL A 392 26.64 27.97 14.95
C VAL A 392 25.57 27.05 15.53
N ASN A 393 25.57 26.91 16.86
CA ASN A 393 24.62 26.06 17.56
C ASN A 393 24.04 26.75 18.80
N GLY A 394 23.20 26.06 19.57
CA GLY A 394 22.56 26.62 20.77
C GLY A 394 23.53 27.07 21.84
N ASN A 395 24.70 26.42 22.00
CA ASN A 395 25.71 26.83 22.97
C ASN A 395 26.36 28.16 22.60
N ASP A 396 26.53 28.41 21.31
CA ASP A 396 27.04 29.68 20.81
C ASP A 396 26.13 30.84 21.14
N LEU A 397 24.80 30.61 21.02
CA LEU A 397 23.79 31.61 21.38
C LEU A 397 23.65 31.78 22.90
N LEU A 398 23.78 30.67 23.68
CA LEU A 398 23.89 30.79 25.14
C LEU A 398 25.04 31.70 25.57
N ALA A 399 26.19 31.58 24.94
CA ALA A 399 27.36 32.45 25.21
C ALA A 399 27.09 33.93 24.84
N LEU A 400 26.11 34.22 23.98
CA LEU A 400 25.66 35.58 23.64
C LEU A 400 24.50 36.07 24.53
N GLY A 401 24.10 35.29 25.55
CA GLY A 401 23.06 35.66 26.49
C GLY A 401 21.63 35.22 26.12
N TYR A 402 21.44 34.48 25.01
CA TYR A 402 20.13 33.92 24.67
C TYR A 402 19.72 32.80 25.64
N GLN A 403 18.44 32.71 25.96
CA GLN A 403 17.91 31.69 26.86
C GLN A 403 16.60 31.07 26.31
N GLY A 404 16.32 29.83 26.71
CA GLY A 404 15.05 29.14 26.48
C GLY A 404 14.63 29.13 25.00
N LYS A 405 13.42 29.57 24.72
CA LYS A 405 12.79 29.57 23.40
C LYS A 405 13.48 30.48 22.39
N ALA A 406 14.09 31.60 22.86
CA ALA A 406 14.79 32.56 22.01
C ALA A 406 15.97 31.94 21.23
N ILE A 407 16.61 30.89 21.78
CA ILE A 407 17.68 30.15 21.10
C ILE A 407 17.14 29.51 19.81
N GLY A 408 16.06 28.76 19.92
CA GLY A 408 15.45 28.08 18.77
C GLY A 408 14.92 29.07 17.73
N GLU A 409 14.27 30.13 18.15
CA GLU A 409 13.77 31.21 17.28
C GLU A 409 14.88 31.91 16.53
N THR A 410 16.02 32.18 17.21
CA THR A 410 17.18 32.80 16.56
C THR A 410 17.89 31.86 15.60
N LEU A 411 18.07 30.57 15.95
CA LEU A 411 18.65 29.60 15.02
C LEU A 411 17.78 29.45 13.76
N ASN A 412 16.46 29.41 13.89
CA ASN A 412 15.56 29.38 12.74
C ASN A 412 15.66 30.65 11.89
N ALA A 413 15.75 31.83 12.50
CA ALA A 413 15.92 33.09 11.78
C ALA A 413 17.27 33.18 11.05
N LEU A 414 18.33 32.64 11.63
CA LEU A 414 19.64 32.52 10.96
C LEU A 414 19.55 31.56 9.77
N LEU A 415 18.89 30.40 9.94
CA LEU A 415 18.67 29.46 8.87
C LEU A 415 17.88 30.10 7.71
N GLU A 416 16.80 30.81 7.99
CA GLU A 416 16.04 31.53 6.95
C GLU A 416 16.94 32.53 6.19
N GLY A 417 17.83 33.24 6.88
CA GLY A 417 18.80 34.14 6.26
C GLY A 417 19.79 33.39 5.32
N VAL A 418 20.21 32.19 5.72
CA VAL A 418 21.10 31.35 4.89
C VAL A 418 20.35 30.81 3.69
N LEU A 419 19.12 30.30 3.88
CA LEU A 419 18.27 29.77 2.80
C LEU A 419 17.93 30.87 1.77
N ASP A 420 17.84 32.12 2.23
CA ASP A 420 17.58 33.30 1.40
C ASP A 420 18.82 33.87 0.71
N GLU A 421 20.01 33.29 0.99
CA GLU A 421 21.28 33.78 0.48
C GLU A 421 21.60 35.24 0.92
N THR A 422 20.91 35.73 1.96
CA THR A 422 21.16 37.05 2.56
C THR A 422 22.22 37.01 3.67
N LEU A 423 22.60 35.80 4.12
CA LEU A 423 23.54 35.54 5.19
C LEU A 423 24.42 34.33 4.82
N PRO A 424 25.74 34.43 4.78
CA PRO A 424 26.59 33.29 4.55
C PRO A 424 26.58 32.34 5.77
N ASN A 425 26.65 31.03 5.54
CA ASN A 425 26.78 30.06 6.62
C ASN A 425 28.21 30.00 7.20
N GLU A 426 28.66 31.13 7.67
CA GLU A 426 29.97 31.30 8.31
C GLU A 426 29.78 31.69 9.77
N ARG A 427 30.53 31.04 10.67
CA ARG A 427 30.37 31.20 12.12
C ARG A 427 30.35 32.69 12.55
N GLN A 428 31.30 33.50 12.06
CA GLN A 428 31.41 34.90 12.46
C GLN A 428 30.19 35.72 11.98
N ALA A 429 29.81 35.56 10.73
CA ALA A 429 28.65 36.26 10.15
C ALA A 429 27.36 35.94 10.89
N LEU A 430 27.16 34.67 11.23
CA LEU A 430 26.00 34.20 11.99
C LEU A 430 25.97 34.75 13.42
N LEU A 431 27.11 34.77 14.11
CA LEU A 431 27.22 35.35 15.45
C LEU A 431 26.99 36.87 15.44
N ASP A 432 27.51 37.58 14.46
CA ASP A 432 27.32 39.02 14.35
C ASP A 432 25.86 39.37 14.05
N ARG A 433 25.20 38.58 13.22
CA ARG A 433 23.76 38.72 13.00
C ARG A 433 22.94 38.44 14.27
N ALA A 434 23.32 37.41 15.03
CA ALA A 434 22.67 37.10 16.30
C ALA A 434 22.85 38.27 17.31
N LYS A 435 24.03 38.83 17.45
CA LYS A 435 24.31 40.01 18.32
C LYS A 435 23.45 41.21 17.93
N GLN A 436 23.31 41.52 16.63
CA GLN A 436 22.46 42.60 16.16
C GLN A 436 21.01 42.42 16.57
N ARG A 437 20.52 41.14 16.56
CA ARG A 437 19.15 40.81 16.97
C ARG A 437 18.94 41.00 18.47
N VAL A 438 19.89 40.63 19.33
CA VAL A 438 19.81 40.92 20.78
C VAL A 438 19.66 42.40 21.03
N ALA A 439 20.44 43.24 20.31
CA ALA A 439 20.39 44.68 20.48
C ALA A 439 19.06 45.32 20.05
N ASN A 440 18.42 44.72 19.01
CA ASN A 440 17.13 45.24 18.48
C ASN A 440 15.91 44.76 19.23
N ASP A 441 15.91 43.51 19.71
CA ASP A 441 14.75 42.87 20.36
C ASP A 441 14.69 43.16 21.88
N GLY A 442 15.65 43.95 22.43
CA GLY A 442 15.65 44.34 23.81
C GLY A 442 15.73 43.17 24.81
N ILE A 443 16.36 42.07 24.41
CA ILE A 443 16.60 40.90 25.27
C ILE A 443 17.72 41.30 26.24
N SER A 444 17.30 42.06 27.28
CA SER A 444 18.21 42.44 28.37
C SER A 444 18.45 41.20 29.24
N SER A 445 19.73 41.00 29.56
CA SER A 445 20.15 40.13 30.65
C SER A 445 19.55 40.63 31.97
N GLU A 446 18.48 39.99 32.44
CA GLU A 446 18.16 39.89 33.86
C GLU A 446 18.37 38.48 34.37
#